data_6b930595b8924dd0d3ead8a168a154cb
#
_entry.id   6b930595b8924dd0d3ead8a168a154cb
#
_cell.length_a   1.000
_cell.length_b   1.000
_cell.length_c   1.000
_cell.angle_alpha   90.00
_cell.angle_beta   90.00
_cell.angle_gamma   90.00
#
_symmetry.space_group_name_H-M   'P 1'
#
loop_
_entity.id
_entity.type
_entity.pdbx_description
1 polymer ?
#
loop_
_entity_poly.entity_id
_entity_poly.type
_entity_poly.pdbx_seq_one_letter_code
_entity_poly.pdbx_strand_id
1 'polypeptide(L)'
;MRWAVAETGDGGARVCPLDRAGRPAGPVVEESSLAEAVRTRPEAERWVWRSTAGTYRRLLEAGVRVDRCYDVEAAESLLIGHEEGQSGQARSLAAAWARLHRLPVPEDAPARAADTQPTLFESGPVPLPSGTDELTALLEVYAGQVARTAAAEYPHRMHLLLTAESAGLLVATEMSRAGIPWRADLHRELLDSMLGERISGTAEPRRMAELAEEVSRAFGGVRVRPDLPQDIIRAFGRAGISLSSTRKWELREIDHPAVAPLLAYKSLYRLYTAHGWSWIDQWVHDGRFRPEYLPGGTVTGRWTTNGGGALQIPRVVRRAIRADPGWRLVVADADQMEPRVLAAISRDPGLMEVAGRGEDLYADLAARAFGGDRAQAKVAMLGAIYGQTSGDALTHMAELRRRYPDAVAYVDDAAAAGEEGRLVRTWFGRTCPPATSFDQADTEDGAATGYGSTPRARARGRFTRNFVVQGSAADWTLLVLAGLRHAMHTAGLRAELVFFQHDEVIVHCPEEEAAAVAEAITAAADTAGELAFGPTPVRFPFTTAIVECYADAK
;
A
#
# COMPACT_ATOMS: atom_id res chain seq x y z
N MET A 1 -27.57 13.40 3.23
CA MET A 1 -27.05 14.73 3.66
C MET A 1 -25.63 14.55 4.19
N ARG A 2 -24.72 15.54 4.00
CA ARG A 2 -23.36 15.51 4.59
C ARG A 2 -23.37 16.23 5.93
N TRP A 3 -22.52 15.76 6.85
CA TRP A 3 -22.41 16.35 8.18
C TRP A 3 -20.94 16.54 8.56
N ALA A 4 -20.56 17.73 9.01
CA ALA A 4 -19.28 17.96 9.65
C ALA A 4 -19.38 17.66 11.15
N VAL A 5 -18.33 17.09 11.71
CA VAL A 5 -18.23 16.81 13.15
C VAL A 5 -16.84 17.15 13.67
N ALA A 6 -16.79 17.85 14.80
CA ALA A 6 -15.58 18.10 15.57
C ALA A 6 -15.86 17.76 17.05
N GLU A 7 -14.85 17.19 17.71
CA GLU A 7 -14.94 16.89 19.13
C GLU A 7 -14.61 18.12 19.97
N THR A 8 -15.23 18.18 21.13
CA THR A 8 -14.97 19.24 22.10
C THR A 8 -14.03 18.75 23.21
N GLY A 9 -13.30 19.66 23.83
CA GLY A 9 -12.31 19.31 24.85
C GLY A 9 -12.86 18.63 26.11
N ASP A 10 -14.18 18.66 26.31
CA ASP A 10 -14.92 18.01 27.40
C ASP A 10 -15.46 16.61 27.01
N GLY A 11 -15.14 16.13 25.83
CA GLY A 11 -15.58 14.82 25.31
C GLY A 11 -16.92 14.84 24.59
N GLY A 12 -17.57 15.99 24.44
CA GLY A 12 -18.74 16.22 23.60
C GLY A 12 -18.37 16.28 22.11
N ALA A 13 -19.36 16.58 21.28
CA ALA A 13 -19.18 16.81 19.85
C ALA A 13 -20.08 17.95 19.35
N ARG A 14 -19.60 18.68 18.34
CA ARG A 14 -20.37 19.68 17.62
C ARG A 14 -20.53 19.23 16.18
N VAL A 15 -21.75 19.32 15.67
CA VAL A 15 -22.09 18.88 14.32
C VAL A 15 -22.81 19.97 13.53
N CYS A 16 -22.57 19.99 12.23
CA CYS A 16 -23.19 20.93 11.31
C CYS A 16 -23.58 20.22 10.01
N PRO A 17 -24.84 20.34 9.55
CA PRO A 17 -25.24 19.85 8.24
C PRO A 17 -24.60 20.69 7.13
N LEU A 18 -24.29 20.06 5.99
CA LEU A 18 -23.59 20.68 4.88
C LEU A 18 -24.37 20.59 3.57
N ASP A 19 -24.29 21.64 2.76
CA ASP A 19 -24.75 21.65 1.39
C ASP A 19 -23.76 20.93 0.43
N ARG A 20 -24.07 20.93 -0.87
CA ARG A 20 -23.21 20.31 -1.88
C ARG A 20 -21.89 21.06 -2.08
N ALA A 21 -21.84 22.35 -1.77
CA ALA A 21 -20.64 23.17 -1.84
C ALA A 21 -19.75 23.07 -0.57
N GLY A 22 -20.16 22.25 0.40
CA GLY A 22 -19.45 22.07 1.67
C GLY A 22 -19.70 23.18 2.69
N ARG A 23 -20.69 24.02 2.49
CA ARG A 23 -21.06 25.14 3.38
C ARG A 23 -22.12 24.71 4.38
N PRO A 24 -22.19 25.36 5.56
CA PRO A 24 -23.26 25.12 6.52
C PRO A 24 -24.65 25.24 5.89
N ALA A 25 -25.49 24.22 6.07
CA ALA A 25 -26.84 24.12 5.59
C ALA A 25 -27.90 24.19 6.72
N GLY A 26 -27.46 24.41 7.94
CA GLY A 26 -28.30 24.54 9.14
C GLY A 26 -27.47 24.93 10.37
N PRO A 27 -28.11 25.00 11.55
CA PRO A 27 -27.42 25.36 12.79
C PRO A 27 -26.41 24.30 13.24
N VAL A 28 -25.42 24.74 14.00
CA VAL A 28 -24.54 23.85 14.75
C VAL A 28 -25.32 23.27 15.93
N VAL A 29 -25.22 21.96 16.13
CA VAL A 29 -25.84 21.23 17.24
C VAL A 29 -24.73 20.67 18.13
N GLU A 30 -24.90 20.77 19.44
CA GLU A 30 -24.02 20.17 20.42
C GLU A 30 -24.57 18.79 20.84
N GLU A 31 -23.68 17.82 20.94
CA GLU A 31 -23.99 16.46 21.33
C GLU A 31 -23.09 16.03 22.51
N SER A 32 -23.61 15.13 23.33
CA SER A 32 -22.92 14.66 24.52
C SER A 32 -21.64 13.87 24.21
N SER A 33 -21.54 13.30 23.01
CA SER A 33 -20.37 12.57 22.53
C SER A 33 -20.37 12.44 21.01
N LEU A 34 -19.19 12.11 20.45
CA LEU A 34 -19.04 11.77 19.03
C LEU A 34 -19.94 10.58 18.62
N ALA A 35 -20.05 9.56 19.48
CA ALA A 35 -20.87 8.39 19.19
C ALA A 35 -22.38 8.74 19.13
N GLU A 36 -22.85 9.59 20.02
CA GLU A 36 -24.23 10.06 20.00
C GLU A 36 -24.52 10.91 18.78
N ALA A 37 -23.59 11.79 18.43
CA ALA A 37 -23.69 12.61 17.22
C ALA A 37 -23.93 11.77 15.95
N VAL A 38 -23.29 10.61 15.84
CA VAL A 38 -23.45 9.70 14.70
C VAL A 38 -24.74 8.88 14.81
N ARG A 39 -25.06 8.31 15.99
CA ARG A 39 -26.25 7.46 16.18
C ARG A 39 -27.56 8.19 15.93
N THR A 40 -27.61 9.48 16.26
CA THR A 40 -28.82 10.31 16.10
C THR A 40 -29.04 10.77 14.65
N ARG A 41 -28.12 10.47 13.72
CA ARG A 41 -28.17 10.89 12.32
C ARG A 41 -27.98 9.71 11.34
N PRO A 42 -28.86 8.70 11.37
CA PRO A 42 -28.74 7.52 10.49
C PRO A 42 -28.86 7.90 9.00
N GLU A 43 -29.45 9.05 8.68
CA GLU A 43 -29.58 9.59 7.32
C GLU A 43 -28.30 10.24 6.78
N ALA A 44 -27.22 10.31 7.57
CA ALA A 44 -25.98 10.91 7.15
C ALA A 44 -25.30 10.08 6.04
N GLU A 45 -25.28 10.63 4.82
CA GLU A 45 -24.63 10.00 3.67
C GLU A 45 -23.10 10.02 3.77
N ARG A 46 -22.54 11.03 4.44
CA ARG A 46 -21.09 11.22 4.60
C ARG A 46 -20.78 12.10 5.80
N TRP A 47 -19.81 11.65 6.58
CA TRP A 47 -19.23 12.43 7.66
C TRP A 47 -17.97 13.15 7.20
N VAL A 48 -17.82 14.42 7.57
CA VAL A 48 -16.63 15.24 7.33
C VAL A 48 -15.98 15.51 8.68
N TRP A 49 -14.72 15.15 8.78
CA TRP A 49 -13.93 15.31 10.00
C TRP A 49 -12.47 15.62 9.69
N ARG A 50 -11.75 16.01 10.72
CA ARG A 50 -10.35 16.34 10.64
C ARG A 50 -9.51 15.17 10.13
N SER A 51 -9.53 14.04 10.86
CA SER A 51 -8.72 12.85 10.60
C SER A 51 -9.45 11.57 10.99
N THR A 52 -9.46 10.60 10.09
CA THR A 52 -10.12 9.31 10.28
C THR A 52 -9.42 8.46 11.34
N ALA A 53 -8.09 8.48 11.37
CA ALA A 53 -7.30 7.66 12.29
C ALA A 53 -7.64 7.93 13.77
N GLY A 54 -7.86 9.21 14.13
CA GLY A 54 -8.29 9.58 15.49
C GLY A 54 -9.79 9.40 15.71
N THR A 55 -10.60 10.01 14.85
CA THR A 55 -12.05 10.09 15.01
C THR A 55 -12.73 8.73 14.88
N TYR A 56 -12.40 7.97 13.81
CA TYR A 56 -13.09 6.72 13.54
C TYR A 56 -12.70 5.59 14.50
N ARG A 57 -11.48 5.58 15.00
CA ARG A 57 -11.06 4.62 16.05
C ARG A 57 -11.98 4.71 17.27
N ARG A 58 -12.25 5.93 17.77
CA ARG A 58 -13.14 6.16 18.93
C ARG A 58 -14.58 5.76 18.64
N LEU A 59 -15.08 6.01 17.43
CA LEU A 59 -16.39 5.52 17.01
C LEU A 59 -16.46 3.99 17.06
N LEU A 60 -15.45 3.31 16.52
CA LEU A 60 -15.39 1.84 16.55
C LEU A 60 -15.29 1.29 17.99
N GLU A 61 -14.55 1.95 18.88
CA GLU A 61 -14.47 1.59 20.31
C GLU A 61 -15.84 1.72 20.98
N ALA A 62 -16.63 2.72 20.60
CA ALA A 62 -18.01 2.91 21.05
C ALA A 62 -19.04 2.04 20.31
N GLY A 63 -18.59 1.11 19.42
CA GLY A 63 -19.47 0.22 18.66
C GLY A 63 -20.25 0.92 17.54
N VAL A 64 -19.76 2.06 17.05
CA VAL A 64 -20.39 2.85 15.99
C VAL A 64 -19.59 2.76 14.70
N ARG A 65 -20.24 2.36 13.60
CA ARG A 65 -19.67 2.38 12.24
C ARG A 65 -20.31 3.49 11.43
N VAL A 66 -19.55 4.03 10.49
CA VAL A 66 -20.03 4.97 9.48
C VAL A 66 -19.83 4.39 8.08
N ASP A 67 -20.72 4.67 7.16
CA ASP A 67 -20.62 4.16 5.79
C ASP A 67 -19.57 4.93 5.00
N ARG A 68 -19.60 6.26 5.04
CA ARG A 68 -18.70 7.12 4.25
C ARG A 68 -18.19 8.29 5.07
N CYS A 69 -16.92 8.62 4.83
CA CYS A 69 -16.34 9.84 5.40
C CYS A 69 -15.62 10.69 4.35
N TYR A 70 -15.19 11.85 4.78
CA TYR A 70 -14.21 12.70 4.11
C TYR A 70 -13.19 13.15 5.16
N ASP A 71 -11.96 12.77 4.95
CA ASP A 71 -10.81 13.10 5.78
C ASP A 71 -10.14 14.36 5.23
N VAL A 72 -10.23 15.45 5.98
CA VAL A 72 -9.74 16.75 5.53
C VAL A 72 -8.22 16.79 5.44
N GLU A 73 -7.50 16.15 6.37
CA GLU A 73 -6.03 16.14 6.36
C GLU A 73 -5.47 15.27 5.24
N ALA A 74 -6.09 14.13 4.96
CA ALA A 74 -5.70 13.29 3.82
C ALA A 74 -5.99 13.98 2.47
N ALA A 75 -7.16 14.61 2.35
CA ALA A 75 -7.53 15.38 1.17
C ALA A 75 -6.59 16.56 0.94
N GLU A 76 -6.16 17.27 2.00
CA GLU A 76 -5.21 18.38 1.91
C GLU A 76 -3.88 17.93 1.30
N SER A 77 -3.35 16.79 1.75
CA SER A 77 -2.11 16.23 1.21
C SER A 77 -2.15 16.00 -0.31
N LEU A 78 -3.28 15.47 -0.80
CA LEU A 78 -3.48 15.20 -2.23
C LEU A 78 -3.66 16.48 -3.04
N LEU A 79 -4.41 17.45 -2.52
CA LEU A 79 -4.65 18.73 -3.18
C LEU A 79 -3.39 19.58 -3.27
N ILE A 80 -2.60 19.66 -2.21
CA ILE A 80 -1.30 20.36 -2.23
C ILE A 80 -0.39 19.73 -3.29
N GLY A 81 -0.27 18.39 -3.27
CA GLY A 81 0.52 17.66 -4.27
C GLY A 81 0.06 17.96 -5.69
N HIS A 82 -1.26 18.04 -5.91
CA HIS A 82 -1.84 18.31 -7.23
C HIS A 82 -1.59 19.75 -7.71
N GLU A 83 -1.72 20.75 -6.85
CA GLU A 83 -1.62 22.17 -7.21
C GLU A 83 -0.16 22.63 -7.29
N GLU A 84 0.65 22.26 -6.31
CA GLU A 84 2.00 22.81 -6.14
C GLU A 84 3.09 21.82 -6.58
N GLY A 85 2.74 20.56 -6.84
CA GLY A 85 3.70 19.50 -7.14
C GLY A 85 4.61 19.13 -5.96
N GLN A 86 4.35 19.68 -4.78
CA GLN A 86 5.17 19.46 -3.59
C GLN A 86 4.52 18.40 -2.70
N SER A 87 5.26 17.34 -2.41
CA SER A 87 4.91 16.38 -1.36
C SER A 87 5.62 16.73 -0.05
N GLY A 88 5.00 16.35 1.07
CA GLY A 88 5.62 16.53 2.39
C GLY A 88 5.40 17.89 3.04
N GLN A 89 4.58 18.76 2.46
CA GLN A 89 4.11 19.95 3.16
C GLN A 89 3.15 19.58 4.29
N ALA A 90 3.12 20.44 5.32
CA ALA A 90 2.19 20.29 6.44
C ALA A 90 0.74 20.23 5.95
N ARG A 91 0.02 19.19 6.37
CA ARG A 91 -1.35 18.85 5.92
C ARG A 91 -2.40 18.90 7.01
N SER A 92 -1.98 19.14 8.26
CA SER A 92 -2.90 19.24 9.40
C SER A 92 -4.01 20.26 9.15
N LEU A 93 -5.13 20.11 9.83
CA LEU A 93 -6.23 21.08 9.75
C LEU A 93 -5.74 22.50 10.04
N ALA A 94 -4.83 22.67 11.01
CA ALA A 94 -4.23 23.97 11.33
C ALA A 94 -3.41 24.52 10.17
N ALA A 95 -2.63 23.67 9.48
CA ALA A 95 -1.84 24.07 8.33
C ALA A 95 -2.73 24.43 7.13
N ALA A 96 -3.78 23.65 6.85
CA ALA A 96 -4.76 23.92 5.80
C ALA A 96 -5.52 25.23 6.05
N TRP A 97 -5.93 25.45 7.27
CA TRP A 97 -6.61 26.68 7.67
C TRP A 97 -5.69 27.91 7.57
N ALA A 98 -4.42 27.78 8.00
CA ALA A 98 -3.44 28.86 7.88
C ALA A 98 -3.20 29.26 6.42
N ARG A 99 -3.09 28.29 5.49
CA ARG A 99 -2.98 28.57 4.04
C ARG A 99 -4.20 29.32 3.51
N LEU A 100 -5.40 28.88 3.89
CA LEU A 100 -6.65 29.52 3.47
C LEU A 100 -6.69 31.01 3.88
N HIS A 101 -6.18 31.32 5.07
CA HIS A 101 -6.11 32.67 5.64
C HIS A 101 -4.82 33.42 5.35
N ARG A 102 -3.88 32.84 4.55
CA ARG A 102 -2.55 33.43 4.22
C ARG A 102 -1.71 33.75 5.46
N LEU A 103 -1.82 32.93 6.47
CA LEU A 103 -1.04 33.00 7.70
C LEU A 103 0.21 32.11 7.60
N PRO A 104 1.21 32.30 8.48
CA PRO A 104 2.33 31.35 8.59
C PRO A 104 1.82 29.92 8.83
N VAL A 105 2.25 28.98 7.98
CA VAL A 105 1.81 27.59 8.04
C VAL A 105 2.59 26.85 9.12
N PRO A 106 1.93 26.28 10.13
CA PRO A 106 2.61 25.47 11.15
C PRO A 106 3.09 24.15 10.54
N GLU A 107 4.20 23.62 11.07
CA GLU A 107 4.67 22.28 10.74
C GLU A 107 3.73 21.20 11.34
N ASP A 108 3.62 20.08 10.64
CA ASP A 108 2.91 18.92 11.19
C ASP A 108 3.71 18.30 12.33
N ALA A 109 3.02 17.66 13.27
CA ALA A 109 3.68 16.84 14.25
C ALA A 109 4.49 15.73 13.54
N PRO A 110 5.71 15.41 14.03
CA PRO A 110 6.54 14.38 13.41
C PRO A 110 5.77 13.05 13.35
N ALA A 111 5.85 12.38 12.19
CA ALA A 111 5.26 11.06 12.01
C ALA A 111 5.83 10.09 13.04
N ARG A 112 4.97 9.30 13.68
CA ARG A 112 5.38 8.28 14.65
C ARG A 112 6.29 7.27 13.96
N ALA A 113 7.54 7.14 14.42
CA ALA A 113 8.43 6.11 13.89
C ALA A 113 7.91 4.72 14.27
N ALA A 114 7.95 3.79 13.32
CA ALA A 114 7.34 2.44 13.42
C ALA A 114 7.81 1.58 14.61
N ASP A 115 8.97 1.89 15.21
CA ASP A 115 9.64 1.08 16.24
C ASP A 115 9.88 1.81 17.57
N THR A 116 9.29 2.98 17.79
CA THR A 116 9.47 3.68 19.07
C THR A 116 8.47 3.18 20.11
N GLN A 117 9.00 2.83 21.29
CA GLN A 117 8.22 2.66 22.51
C GLN A 117 7.22 3.82 22.66
N PRO A 118 6.01 3.57 23.25
CA PRO A 118 5.07 4.64 23.53
C PRO A 118 5.80 5.77 24.27
N THR A 119 5.92 6.92 23.64
CA THR A 119 6.47 8.09 24.31
C THR A 119 5.48 8.53 25.37
N LEU A 120 5.97 8.89 26.55
CA LEU A 120 5.15 9.41 27.65
C LEU A 120 4.33 10.66 27.27
N PHE A 121 4.64 11.26 26.11
CA PHE A 121 3.96 12.42 25.56
C PHE A 121 3.52 12.06 24.13
N GLU A 122 2.26 11.70 23.96
CA GLU A 122 1.67 11.67 22.61
C GLU A 122 1.67 13.11 22.08
N SER A 123 2.27 13.33 20.93
CA SER A 123 2.16 14.60 20.22
C SER A 123 0.69 14.78 19.84
N GLY A 124 -0.01 15.62 20.57
CA GLY A 124 -1.40 15.96 20.25
C GLY A 124 -1.49 16.59 18.84
N PRO A 125 -2.72 16.78 18.35
CA PRO A 125 -2.93 17.45 17.08
C PRO A 125 -2.33 18.87 17.13
N VAL A 126 -1.79 19.33 15.98
CA VAL A 126 -1.27 20.71 15.84
C VAL A 126 -2.40 21.68 16.23
N PRO A 127 -2.19 22.56 17.24
CA PRO A 127 -3.24 23.43 17.73
C PRO A 127 -3.60 24.48 16.67
N LEU A 128 -4.87 24.80 16.61
CA LEU A 128 -5.38 25.95 15.86
C LEU A 128 -4.98 27.26 16.57
N PRO A 129 -4.90 28.38 15.85
CA PRO A 129 -4.67 29.69 16.45
C PRO A 129 -5.70 29.99 17.55
N SER A 130 -5.27 30.72 18.59
CA SER A 130 -6.16 31.11 19.70
C SER A 130 -7.43 31.79 19.21
N GLY A 131 -8.58 31.31 19.67
CA GLY A 131 -9.90 31.84 19.29
C GLY A 131 -10.54 31.18 18.08
N THR A 132 -9.85 30.26 17.40
CA THR A 132 -10.43 29.46 16.30
C THR A 132 -10.87 28.10 16.82
N ASP A 133 -12.15 27.81 16.73
CA ASP A 133 -12.69 26.50 17.11
C ASP A 133 -12.55 25.49 15.96
N GLU A 134 -12.39 24.21 16.32
CA GLU A 134 -12.09 23.14 15.35
C GLU A 134 -13.20 22.96 14.30
N LEU A 135 -14.48 23.04 14.69
CA LEU A 135 -15.58 22.90 13.74
C LEU A 135 -15.60 24.06 12.72
N THR A 136 -15.36 25.28 13.16
CA THR A 136 -15.28 26.45 12.27
C THR A 136 -14.14 26.28 11.26
N ALA A 137 -12.95 25.93 11.72
CA ALA A 137 -11.81 25.66 10.84
C ALA A 137 -12.09 24.51 9.85
N LEU A 138 -12.72 23.42 10.33
CA LEU A 138 -13.10 22.28 9.52
C LEU A 138 -14.07 22.68 8.39
N LEU A 139 -15.10 23.50 8.70
CA LEU A 139 -16.09 23.97 7.73
C LEU A 139 -15.45 24.81 6.64
N GLU A 140 -14.60 25.77 7.02
CA GLU A 140 -13.91 26.66 6.08
C GLU A 140 -12.94 25.88 5.17
N VAL A 141 -12.11 25.01 5.74
CA VAL A 141 -11.16 24.20 4.99
C VAL A 141 -11.88 23.24 4.05
N TYR A 142 -12.92 22.54 4.51
CA TYR A 142 -13.69 21.63 3.66
C TYR A 142 -14.36 22.35 2.48
N ALA A 143 -14.97 23.51 2.70
CA ALA A 143 -15.55 24.32 1.61
C ALA A 143 -14.45 24.75 0.61
N GLY A 144 -13.28 25.16 1.10
CA GLY A 144 -12.11 25.46 0.28
C GLY A 144 -11.64 24.27 -0.55
N GLN A 145 -11.57 23.08 0.04
CA GLN A 145 -11.18 21.84 -0.65
C GLN A 145 -12.19 21.41 -1.71
N VAL A 146 -13.49 21.57 -1.45
CA VAL A 146 -14.55 21.34 -2.46
C VAL A 146 -14.38 22.28 -3.65
N ALA A 147 -14.08 23.56 -3.40
CA ALA A 147 -13.84 24.54 -4.47
C ALA A 147 -12.57 24.22 -5.27
N ARG A 148 -11.46 23.87 -4.61
CA ARG A 148 -10.21 23.45 -5.24
C ARG A 148 -10.39 22.19 -6.09
N THR A 149 -11.15 21.22 -5.59
CA THR A 149 -11.49 19.99 -6.33
C THR A 149 -12.28 20.32 -7.60
N ALA A 150 -13.24 21.24 -7.53
CA ALA A 150 -14.01 21.66 -8.68
C ALA A 150 -13.19 22.44 -9.74
N ALA A 151 -12.10 23.06 -9.33
CA ALA A 151 -11.17 23.80 -10.20
C ALA A 151 -10.05 22.91 -10.79
N ALA A 152 -9.93 21.65 -10.39
CA ALA A 152 -8.93 20.71 -10.92
C ALA A 152 -9.17 20.44 -12.42
N GLU A 153 -8.10 20.07 -13.13
CA GLU A 153 -8.16 19.74 -14.57
C GLU A 153 -9.20 18.66 -14.90
N TYR A 154 -9.32 17.64 -14.01
CA TYR A 154 -10.34 16.58 -14.08
C TYR A 154 -11.10 16.49 -12.75
N PRO A 155 -12.10 17.37 -12.51
CA PRO A 155 -12.77 17.50 -11.21
C PRO A 155 -13.38 16.19 -10.70
N HIS A 156 -14.00 15.42 -11.59
CA HIS A 156 -14.61 14.14 -11.22
C HIS A 156 -13.56 13.11 -10.76
N ARG A 157 -12.42 13.00 -11.44
CA ARG A 157 -11.33 12.08 -11.06
C ARG A 157 -10.70 12.49 -9.74
N MET A 158 -10.45 13.79 -9.54
CA MET A 158 -9.94 14.31 -8.28
C MET A 158 -10.92 14.05 -7.13
N HIS A 159 -12.20 14.26 -7.35
CA HIS A 159 -13.22 13.94 -6.34
C HIS A 159 -13.24 12.44 -5.99
N LEU A 160 -13.11 11.56 -6.98
CA LEU A 160 -12.98 10.11 -6.74
C LEU A 160 -11.74 9.78 -5.92
N LEU A 161 -10.58 10.37 -6.25
CA LEU A 161 -9.34 10.16 -5.50
C LEU A 161 -9.49 10.54 -4.02
N LEU A 162 -9.97 11.75 -3.73
CA LEU A 162 -10.13 12.25 -2.36
C LEU A 162 -11.10 11.39 -1.54
N THR A 163 -12.20 10.96 -2.19
CA THR A 163 -13.20 10.12 -1.50
C THR A 163 -12.76 8.66 -1.34
N ALA A 164 -12.02 8.13 -2.31
CA ALA A 164 -11.44 6.80 -2.23
C ALA A 164 -10.34 6.73 -1.15
N GLU A 165 -9.48 7.74 -1.06
CA GLU A 165 -8.47 7.85 0.00
C GLU A 165 -9.14 7.87 1.38
N SER A 166 -10.17 8.70 1.56
CA SER A 166 -10.94 8.76 2.81
C SER A 166 -11.60 7.42 3.16
N ALA A 167 -12.15 6.71 2.17
CA ALA A 167 -12.71 5.37 2.37
C ALA A 167 -11.62 4.32 2.70
N GLY A 168 -10.45 4.43 2.07
CA GLY A 168 -9.28 3.61 2.39
C GLY A 168 -8.86 3.74 3.86
N LEU A 169 -8.93 4.93 4.42
CA LEU A 169 -8.65 5.18 5.84
C LEU A 169 -9.69 4.51 6.77
N LEU A 170 -10.98 4.47 6.39
CA LEU A 170 -11.98 3.67 7.14
C LEU A 170 -11.63 2.19 7.11
N VAL A 171 -11.34 1.64 5.92
CA VAL A 171 -10.93 0.24 5.75
C VAL A 171 -9.69 -0.06 6.60
N ALA A 172 -8.66 0.76 6.53
CA ALA A 172 -7.43 0.59 7.29
C ALA A 172 -7.66 0.57 8.80
N THR A 173 -8.53 1.46 9.31
CA THR A 173 -8.88 1.51 10.73
C THR A 173 -9.63 0.25 11.17
N GLU A 174 -10.56 -0.25 10.36
CA GLU A 174 -11.30 -1.49 10.62
C GLU A 174 -10.38 -2.71 10.58
N MET A 175 -9.51 -2.82 9.57
CA MET A 175 -8.53 -3.90 9.44
C MET A 175 -7.55 -3.95 10.62
N SER A 176 -7.04 -2.78 11.05
CA SER A 176 -6.14 -2.69 12.21
C SER A 176 -6.84 -3.13 13.50
N ARG A 177 -8.14 -2.87 13.63
CA ARG A 177 -8.94 -3.31 14.77
C ARG A 177 -9.24 -4.81 14.73
N ALA A 178 -9.73 -5.33 13.59
CA ALA A 178 -10.06 -6.75 13.41
C ALA A 178 -8.80 -7.61 13.61
N GLY A 179 -7.72 -7.26 12.94
CA GLY A 179 -6.46 -7.99 12.97
C GLY A 179 -6.50 -9.30 12.17
N ILE A 180 -5.35 -9.76 11.76
CA ILE A 180 -5.17 -11.01 11.03
C ILE A 180 -5.29 -12.18 12.03
N PRO A 181 -6.15 -13.18 11.80
CA PRO A 181 -6.25 -14.35 12.67
C PRO A 181 -4.93 -15.13 12.66
N TRP A 182 -4.40 -15.41 13.85
CA TRP A 182 -3.04 -15.93 14.00
C TRP A 182 -2.92 -17.02 15.05
N ARG A 183 -2.41 -18.17 14.68
CA ARG A 183 -2.09 -19.29 15.56
C ARG A 183 -0.63 -19.20 16.01
N ALA A 184 -0.43 -18.56 17.17
CA ALA A 184 0.90 -18.38 17.76
C ALA A 184 1.59 -19.71 18.11
N ASP A 185 0.81 -20.73 18.47
CA ASP A 185 1.29 -22.10 18.74
C ASP A 185 1.91 -22.72 17.47
N LEU A 186 1.20 -22.71 16.35
CA LEU A 186 1.70 -23.22 15.06
C LEU A 186 2.92 -22.42 14.57
N HIS A 187 2.96 -21.12 14.84
CA HIS A 187 4.13 -20.32 14.48
C HIS A 187 5.35 -20.69 15.32
N ARG A 188 5.19 -20.93 16.63
CA ARG A 188 6.27 -21.39 17.50
C ARG A 188 6.77 -22.78 17.07
N GLU A 189 5.87 -23.73 16.82
CA GLU A 189 6.23 -25.06 16.29
C GLU A 189 7.04 -24.98 14.99
N LEU A 190 6.65 -24.07 14.08
CA LEU A 190 7.38 -23.81 12.84
C LEU A 190 8.79 -23.31 13.11
N LEU A 191 8.94 -22.32 14.00
CA LEU A 191 10.26 -21.79 14.37
C LEU A 191 11.13 -22.86 15.02
N ASP A 192 10.59 -23.65 15.94
CA ASP A 192 11.29 -24.73 16.61
C ASP A 192 11.75 -25.80 15.60
N SER A 193 10.93 -26.11 14.60
CA SER A 193 11.31 -27.06 13.55
C SER A 193 12.41 -26.55 12.61
N MET A 194 12.45 -25.24 12.33
CA MET A 194 13.40 -24.64 11.37
C MET A 194 14.69 -24.14 12.02
N LEU A 195 14.59 -23.58 13.21
CA LEU A 195 15.70 -22.94 13.92
C LEU A 195 16.26 -23.78 15.06
N GLY A 196 15.52 -24.82 15.50
CA GLY A 196 15.75 -25.55 16.74
C GLY A 196 14.97 -24.90 17.89
N GLU A 197 14.91 -25.59 19.03
CA GLU A 197 14.22 -25.08 20.23
C GLU A 197 14.73 -23.70 20.64
N ARG A 198 13.81 -22.87 21.15
CA ARG A 198 14.15 -21.53 21.65
C ARG A 198 15.15 -21.63 22.80
N ILE A 199 16.31 -21.03 22.66
CA ILE A 199 17.32 -20.90 23.71
C ILE A 199 17.11 -19.58 24.44
N SER A 200 17.14 -19.63 25.78
CA SER A 200 17.04 -18.42 26.60
C SER A 200 18.26 -17.52 26.43
N GLY A 201 18.05 -16.20 26.37
CA GLY A 201 19.12 -15.20 26.25
C GLY A 201 19.38 -14.77 24.79
N THR A 202 20.58 -14.25 24.55
CA THR A 202 21.02 -13.71 23.23
C THR A 202 21.73 -14.74 22.35
N ALA A 203 21.68 -16.03 22.71
CA ALA A 203 22.33 -17.09 21.94
C ALA A 203 21.63 -17.27 20.59
N GLU A 204 22.44 -17.45 19.54
CA GLU A 204 21.96 -17.74 18.21
C GLU A 204 21.24 -19.11 18.18
N PRO A 205 20.13 -19.27 17.47
CA PRO A 205 19.43 -20.54 17.31
C PRO A 205 20.37 -21.65 16.80
N ARG A 206 20.23 -22.87 17.33
CA ARG A 206 21.12 -23.99 17.06
C ARG A 206 21.38 -24.21 15.57
N ARG A 207 20.32 -24.23 14.74
CA ARG A 207 20.49 -24.50 13.30
C ARG A 207 21.27 -23.39 12.58
N MET A 208 21.12 -22.15 13.03
CA MET A 208 21.89 -21.02 12.48
C MET A 208 23.37 -21.12 12.90
N ALA A 209 23.65 -21.46 14.15
CA ALA A 209 25.02 -21.68 14.61
C ALA A 209 25.71 -22.83 13.84
N GLU A 210 25.04 -23.97 13.62
CA GLU A 210 25.53 -25.07 12.78
C GLU A 210 25.89 -24.59 11.36
N LEU A 211 25.03 -23.81 10.72
CA LEU A 211 25.29 -23.26 9.38
C LEU A 211 26.43 -22.24 9.38
N ALA A 212 26.57 -21.42 10.43
CA ALA A 212 27.71 -20.52 10.57
C ALA A 212 29.04 -21.27 10.69
N GLU A 213 29.04 -22.41 11.40
CA GLU A 213 30.21 -23.32 11.46
C GLU A 213 30.48 -23.98 10.11
N GLU A 214 29.45 -24.41 9.36
CA GLU A 214 29.61 -24.97 8.02
C GLU A 214 30.23 -23.94 7.07
N VAL A 215 29.78 -22.68 7.11
CA VAL A 215 30.35 -21.56 6.34
C VAL A 215 31.84 -21.38 6.73
N SER A 216 32.15 -21.34 8.02
CA SER A 216 33.53 -21.17 8.49
C SER A 216 34.45 -22.33 8.07
N ARG A 217 33.95 -23.56 8.15
CA ARG A 217 34.68 -24.76 7.67
C ARG A 217 34.98 -24.70 6.17
N ALA A 218 34.05 -24.22 5.36
CA ALA A 218 34.22 -24.06 3.91
C ALA A 218 35.31 -23.02 3.56
N PHE A 219 35.64 -22.11 4.48
CA PHE A 219 36.77 -21.17 4.37
C PHE A 219 38.02 -21.62 5.14
N GLY A 220 38.22 -22.94 5.26
CA GLY A 220 39.43 -23.52 5.92
C GLY A 220 39.43 -23.37 7.44
N GLY A 221 38.29 -23.28 8.08
CA GLY A 221 38.13 -23.13 9.54
C GLY A 221 38.33 -21.72 10.07
N VAL A 222 38.52 -20.74 9.20
CA VAL A 222 38.57 -19.34 9.60
C VAL A 222 37.14 -18.89 9.98
N ARG A 223 36.99 -18.36 11.19
CA ARG A 223 35.68 -17.87 11.65
C ARG A 223 35.15 -16.76 10.74
N VAL A 224 33.97 -16.96 10.17
CA VAL A 224 33.24 -16.02 9.36
C VAL A 224 31.88 -15.74 10.03
N ARG A 225 31.47 -14.49 10.08
CA ARG A 225 30.17 -14.08 10.58
C ARG A 225 29.18 -13.91 9.41
N PRO A 226 28.26 -14.87 9.17
CA PRO A 226 27.36 -14.85 8.02
C PRO A 226 26.28 -13.74 8.10
N ASP A 227 26.05 -13.18 9.29
CA ASP A 227 25.19 -12.02 9.56
C ASP A 227 25.80 -10.70 9.08
N LEU A 228 27.14 -10.63 8.91
CA LEU A 228 27.85 -9.42 8.50
C LEU A 228 28.29 -9.49 7.04
N PRO A 229 27.71 -8.68 6.13
CA PRO A 229 28.08 -8.66 4.70
C PRO A 229 29.57 -8.47 4.46
N GLN A 230 30.22 -7.60 5.23
CA GLN A 230 31.67 -7.32 5.08
C GLN A 230 32.56 -8.51 5.43
N ASP A 231 32.17 -9.34 6.39
CA ASP A 231 32.91 -10.55 6.74
C ASP A 231 32.82 -11.58 5.62
N ILE A 232 31.64 -11.71 5.01
CA ILE A 232 31.40 -12.59 3.86
C ILE A 232 32.28 -12.15 2.68
N ILE A 233 32.22 -10.85 2.29
CA ILE A 233 33.02 -10.30 1.19
C ILE A 233 34.52 -10.54 1.43
N ARG A 234 34.99 -10.29 2.64
CA ARG A 234 36.40 -10.53 3.01
C ARG A 234 36.78 -12.01 2.94
N ALA A 235 35.89 -12.93 3.34
CA ALA A 235 36.14 -14.37 3.29
C ALA A 235 36.26 -14.85 1.85
N PHE A 236 35.38 -14.47 0.96
CA PHE A 236 35.44 -14.76 -0.48
C PHE A 236 36.68 -14.12 -1.13
N GLY A 237 37.01 -12.88 -0.78
CA GLY A 237 38.23 -12.21 -1.26
C GLY A 237 39.49 -12.96 -0.93
N ARG A 238 39.62 -13.54 0.30
CA ARG A 238 40.75 -14.43 0.66
C ARG A 238 40.77 -15.73 -0.12
N ALA A 239 39.61 -16.21 -0.56
CA ALA A 239 39.50 -17.39 -1.44
C ALA A 239 39.72 -17.04 -2.93
N GLY A 240 40.10 -15.79 -3.25
CA GLY A 240 40.35 -15.34 -4.62
C GLY A 240 39.08 -14.96 -5.41
N ILE A 241 37.95 -14.86 -4.75
CA ILE A 241 36.65 -14.54 -5.36
C ILE A 241 36.26 -13.10 -4.99
N SER A 242 36.13 -12.22 -5.99
CA SER A 242 35.71 -10.85 -5.79
C SER A 242 34.18 -10.75 -5.79
N LEU A 243 33.64 -10.15 -4.73
CA LEU A 243 32.20 -9.88 -4.58
C LEU A 243 31.94 -8.38 -4.41
N SER A 244 30.97 -7.87 -5.12
CA SER A 244 30.47 -6.50 -4.93
C SER A 244 29.42 -6.43 -3.82
N SER A 245 28.65 -7.49 -3.64
CA SER A 245 27.61 -7.60 -2.62
C SER A 245 27.39 -9.04 -2.15
N THR A 246 26.59 -9.21 -1.11
CA THR A 246 26.16 -10.54 -0.64
C THR A 246 24.74 -10.88 -1.07
N ARG A 247 24.29 -10.30 -2.19
CA ARG A 247 22.94 -10.54 -2.73
C ARG A 247 22.83 -11.98 -3.25
N LYS A 248 21.62 -12.54 -3.11
CA LYS A 248 21.35 -13.96 -3.44
C LYS A 248 21.70 -14.31 -4.89
N TRP A 249 21.44 -13.43 -5.84
CA TRP A 249 21.73 -13.67 -7.26
C TRP A 249 23.25 -13.74 -7.51
N GLU A 250 24.04 -12.84 -6.92
CA GLU A 250 25.50 -12.81 -7.06
C GLU A 250 26.14 -14.05 -6.41
N LEU A 251 25.68 -14.41 -5.19
CA LEU A 251 26.17 -15.62 -4.51
C LEU A 251 25.86 -16.91 -5.28
N ARG A 252 24.76 -17.00 -6.01
CA ARG A 252 24.37 -18.20 -6.77
C ARG A 252 25.26 -18.48 -8.00
N GLU A 253 25.93 -17.47 -8.51
CA GLU A 253 26.85 -17.61 -9.65
C GLU A 253 28.23 -18.12 -9.23
N ILE A 254 28.45 -18.26 -7.93
CA ILE A 254 29.74 -18.65 -7.37
C ILE A 254 29.77 -20.16 -7.12
N ASP A 255 30.77 -20.83 -7.69
CA ASP A 255 31.09 -22.24 -7.38
C ASP A 255 32.03 -22.30 -6.17
N HIS A 256 31.47 -22.28 -4.97
CA HIS A 256 32.22 -22.41 -3.71
C HIS A 256 31.37 -23.12 -2.64
N PRO A 257 31.97 -24.07 -1.86
CA PRO A 257 31.22 -24.88 -0.87
C PRO A 257 30.54 -24.05 0.24
N ALA A 258 30.96 -22.80 0.49
CA ALA A 258 30.34 -21.92 1.46
C ALA A 258 28.97 -21.36 0.98
N VAL A 259 28.68 -21.39 -0.32
CA VAL A 259 27.48 -20.71 -0.88
C VAL A 259 26.20 -21.33 -0.37
N ALA A 260 26.05 -22.64 -0.42
CA ALA A 260 24.82 -23.32 0.00
C ALA A 260 24.49 -23.08 1.50
N PRO A 261 25.40 -23.32 2.46
CA PRO A 261 25.14 -23.06 3.87
C PRO A 261 24.95 -21.55 4.16
N LEU A 262 25.64 -20.65 3.44
CA LEU A 262 25.45 -19.20 3.58
C LEU A 262 24.06 -18.75 3.15
N LEU A 263 23.56 -19.24 2.01
CA LEU A 263 22.19 -18.92 1.55
C LEU A 263 21.12 -19.47 2.49
N ALA A 264 21.34 -20.68 3.04
CA ALA A 264 20.49 -21.27 4.05
C ALA A 264 20.47 -20.42 5.34
N TYR A 265 21.65 -20.05 5.83
CA TYR A 265 21.79 -19.15 6.99
C TYR A 265 21.05 -17.84 6.79
N LYS A 266 21.29 -17.15 5.66
CA LYS A 266 20.63 -15.86 5.35
C LYS A 266 19.10 -15.97 5.30
N SER A 267 18.58 -17.11 4.85
CA SER A 267 17.14 -17.38 4.84
C SER A 267 16.58 -17.50 6.26
N LEU A 268 17.26 -18.29 7.12
CA LEU A 268 16.87 -18.47 8.52
C LEU A 268 17.08 -17.18 9.34
N TYR A 269 18.17 -16.46 9.10
CA TYR A 269 18.43 -15.18 9.76
C TYR A 269 17.31 -14.16 9.51
N ARG A 270 16.84 -14.05 8.26
CA ARG A 270 15.71 -13.18 7.92
C ARG A 270 14.43 -13.60 8.66
N LEU A 271 14.13 -14.91 8.71
CA LEU A 271 12.99 -15.42 9.46
C LEU A 271 13.11 -15.09 10.95
N TYR A 272 14.28 -15.39 11.53
CA TYR A 272 14.56 -15.19 12.95
C TYR A 272 14.42 -13.71 13.37
N THR A 273 15.02 -12.80 12.59
CA THR A 273 15.04 -11.37 12.94
C THR A 273 13.71 -10.68 12.67
N ALA A 274 12.99 -11.08 11.61
CA ALA A 274 11.76 -10.39 11.20
C ALA A 274 10.48 -11.02 11.78
N HIS A 275 10.48 -12.36 12.01
CA HIS A 275 9.29 -13.11 12.45
C HIS A 275 9.65 -14.23 13.44
N GLY A 276 10.69 -14.03 14.26
CA GLY A 276 11.10 -14.97 15.30
C GLY A 276 10.18 -14.94 16.53
N TRP A 277 10.59 -15.65 17.59
CA TRP A 277 9.79 -15.77 18.83
C TRP A 277 9.47 -14.42 19.48
N SER A 278 10.44 -13.48 19.50
CA SER A 278 10.21 -12.13 20.04
C SER A 278 9.13 -11.36 19.27
N TRP A 279 9.05 -11.59 17.94
CA TRP A 279 8.00 -11.01 17.11
C TRP A 279 6.62 -11.54 17.53
N ILE A 280 6.48 -12.86 17.76
CA ILE A 280 5.20 -13.44 18.24
C ILE A 280 4.79 -12.82 19.57
N ASP A 281 5.73 -12.74 20.51
CA ASP A 281 5.46 -12.23 21.86
C ASP A 281 5.08 -10.73 21.86
N GLN A 282 5.61 -9.97 20.88
CA GLN A 282 5.36 -8.54 20.76
C GLN A 282 4.08 -8.20 19.97
N TRP A 283 3.74 -8.98 18.94
CA TRP A 283 2.75 -8.57 17.94
C TRP A 283 1.49 -9.43 17.93
N VAL A 284 1.51 -10.64 18.48
CA VAL A 284 0.36 -11.54 18.45
C VAL A 284 -0.31 -11.61 19.82
N HIS A 285 -1.48 -10.98 19.93
CA HIS A 285 -2.28 -10.96 21.15
C HIS A 285 -3.71 -11.42 20.85
N ASP A 286 -4.29 -12.22 21.74
CA ASP A 286 -5.67 -12.74 21.64
C ASP A 286 -5.94 -13.44 20.29
N GLY A 287 -4.96 -14.19 19.78
CA GLY A 287 -5.09 -14.89 18.51
C GLY A 287 -5.14 -13.97 17.28
N ARG A 288 -4.68 -12.73 17.39
CA ARG A 288 -4.67 -11.74 16.32
C ARG A 288 -3.31 -11.03 16.20
N PHE A 289 -2.89 -10.79 14.98
CA PHE A 289 -1.84 -9.84 14.63
C PHE A 289 -2.48 -8.55 14.12
N ARG A 290 -2.24 -7.43 14.79
CA ARG A 290 -2.86 -6.12 14.49
C ARG A 290 -1.83 -5.07 14.05
N PRO A 291 -1.42 -5.07 12.77
CA PRO A 291 -0.59 -4.00 12.24
C PRO A 291 -1.42 -2.73 12.07
N GLU A 292 -0.75 -1.58 12.07
CA GLU A 292 -1.36 -0.33 11.65
C GLU A 292 -1.20 -0.19 10.13
N TYR A 293 -2.32 -0.16 9.39
CA TYR A 293 -2.31 0.06 7.95
C TYR A 293 -2.33 1.54 7.63
N LEU A 294 -1.49 1.96 6.67
CA LEU A 294 -1.34 3.35 6.24
C LEU A 294 -1.62 3.46 4.73
N PRO A 295 -2.86 3.82 4.33
CA PRO A 295 -3.16 4.18 2.95
C PRO A 295 -2.27 5.31 2.46
N GLY A 296 -1.88 5.28 1.18
CA GLY A 296 -1.01 6.30 0.61
C GLY A 296 0.38 6.41 1.24
N GLY A 297 0.85 5.36 1.94
CA GLY A 297 2.14 5.36 2.64
C GLY A 297 3.36 5.42 1.72
N THR A 298 3.20 5.15 0.42
CA THR A 298 4.23 5.34 -0.60
C THR A 298 3.85 6.48 -1.54
N VAL A 299 4.84 6.99 -2.27
CA VAL A 299 4.64 8.04 -3.30
C VAL A 299 3.61 7.62 -4.37
N THR A 300 3.58 6.34 -4.73
CA THR A 300 2.61 5.79 -5.69
C THR A 300 1.22 5.53 -5.10
N GLY A 301 0.97 5.88 -3.84
CA GLY A 301 -0.31 5.63 -3.18
C GLY A 301 -0.51 4.21 -2.65
N ARG A 302 0.48 3.32 -2.83
CA ARG A 302 0.43 1.98 -2.22
C ARG A 302 0.45 2.08 -0.70
N TRP A 303 -0.22 1.15 -0.05
CA TRP A 303 -0.25 1.08 1.40
C TRP A 303 1.07 0.62 1.98
N THR A 304 1.37 1.12 3.17
CA THR A 304 2.42 0.61 4.05
C THR A 304 1.82 0.17 5.37
N THR A 305 2.63 -0.43 6.22
CA THR A 305 2.21 -0.78 7.59
C THR A 305 3.26 -0.34 8.58
N ASN A 306 2.80 0.15 9.73
CA ASN A 306 3.61 0.28 10.92
C ASN A 306 3.43 -0.96 11.80
N GLY A 307 4.54 -1.41 12.39
CA GLY A 307 4.55 -2.55 13.31
C GLY A 307 4.49 -3.92 12.63
N GLY A 308 5.38 -4.80 13.04
CA GLY A 308 5.38 -6.22 12.73
C GLY A 308 5.58 -6.64 11.26
N GLY A 309 5.77 -5.71 10.32
CA GLY A 309 6.09 -6.03 8.92
C GLY A 309 5.00 -6.84 8.19
N ALA A 310 3.73 -6.53 8.36
CA ALA A 310 2.59 -7.29 7.82
C ALA A 310 2.68 -7.53 6.30
N LEU A 311 3.18 -6.57 5.53
CA LEU A 311 3.31 -6.69 4.08
C LEU A 311 4.54 -7.53 3.65
N GLN A 312 5.29 -8.10 4.59
CA GLN A 312 6.49 -8.91 4.33
C GLN A 312 6.44 -10.30 4.96
N ILE A 313 5.25 -10.80 5.30
CA ILE A 313 5.06 -12.11 5.93
C ILE A 313 5.61 -13.21 5.01
N PRO A 314 6.66 -13.96 5.42
CA PRO A 314 7.23 -15.03 4.61
C PRO A 314 6.21 -16.14 4.33
N ARG A 315 6.29 -16.75 3.15
CA ARG A 315 5.35 -17.83 2.77
C ARG A 315 5.29 -18.95 3.80
N VAL A 316 6.41 -19.32 4.41
CA VAL A 316 6.49 -20.37 5.41
C VAL A 316 5.66 -20.04 6.67
N VAL A 317 5.59 -18.76 7.05
CA VAL A 317 4.85 -18.28 8.21
C VAL A 317 3.33 -18.20 7.95
N ARG A 318 2.91 -18.15 6.68
CA ARG A 318 1.49 -18.11 6.31
C ARG A 318 0.67 -19.29 6.85
N ARG A 319 1.33 -20.41 7.20
CA ARG A 319 0.70 -21.56 7.87
C ARG A 319 0.11 -21.24 9.25
N ALA A 320 0.62 -20.19 9.89
CA ALA A 320 0.10 -19.71 11.16
C ALA A 320 -1.14 -18.81 11.02
N ILE A 321 -1.45 -18.33 9.82
CA ILE A 321 -2.64 -17.52 9.54
C ILE A 321 -3.78 -18.47 9.20
N ARG A 322 -4.67 -18.68 10.17
CA ARG A 322 -5.80 -19.61 10.06
C ARG A 322 -7.08 -18.96 10.52
N ALA A 323 -8.15 -19.26 9.80
CA ALA A 323 -9.50 -18.85 10.18
C ALA A 323 -9.89 -19.41 11.56
N ASP A 324 -10.76 -18.70 12.26
CA ASP A 324 -11.35 -19.18 13.49
C ASP A 324 -12.25 -20.42 13.24
N PRO A 325 -12.53 -21.24 14.26
CA PRO A 325 -13.43 -22.38 14.08
C PRO A 325 -14.79 -21.96 13.52
N GLY A 326 -15.22 -22.60 12.41
CA GLY A 326 -16.47 -22.28 11.70
C GLY A 326 -16.38 -21.05 10.78
N TRP A 327 -15.16 -20.49 10.61
CA TRP A 327 -14.87 -19.37 9.72
C TRP A 327 -13.98 -19.80 8.56
N ARG A 328 -13.86 -18.92 7.55
CA ARG A 328 -12.99 -19.08 6.38
C ARG A 328 -12.21 -17.81 6.10
N LEU A 329 -11.09 -17.97 5.40
CA LEU A 329 -10.38 -16.90 4.75
C LEU A 329 -10.77 -16.90 3.27
N VAL A 330 -11.37 -15.83 2.80
CA VAL A 330 -11.56 -15.57 1.37
C VAL A 330 -10.35 -14.75 0.92
N VAL A 331 -9.44 -15.40 0.21
CA VAL A 331 -8.21 -14.81 -0.31
C VAL A 331 -8.41 -14.51 -1.78
N ALA A 332 -8.29 -13.26 -2.17
CA ALA A 332 -8.50 -12.83 -3.55
C ALA A 332 -7.32 -11.97 -4.04
N ASP A 333 -6.84 -12.26 -5.24
CA ASP A 333 -5.70 -11.62 -5.88
C ASP A 333 -6.13 -11.07 -7.24
N ALA A 334 -5.90 -9.79 -7.51
CA ALA A 334 -6.29 -9.15 -8.77
C ALA A 334 -5.36 -9.60 -9.91
N ASP A 335 -5.93 -10.25 -10.92
CA ASP A 335 -5.19 -10.82 -12.03
C ASP A 335 -4.61 -9.75 -12.94
N GLN A 336 -3.27 -9.68 -13.03
CA GLN A 336 -2.52 -8.77 -13.89
C GLN A 336 -3.02 -7.30 -13.79
N MET A 337 -3.23 -6.82 -12.57
CA MET A 337 -3.84 -5.51 -12.29
C MET A 337 -3.17 -4.36 -13.06
N GLU A 338 -1.85 -4.19 -12.95
CA GLU A 338 -1.14 -3.07 -13.57
C GLU A 338 -1.25 -3.05 -15.11
N PRO A 339 -1.06 -4.16 -15.86
CA PRO A 339 -1.32 -4.20 -17.30
C PRO A 339 -2.77 -3.89 -17.69
N ARG A 340 -3.75 -4.32 -16.90
CA ARG A 340 -5.17 -4.03 -17.14
C ARG A 340 -5.49 -2.55 -16.89
N VAL A 341 -4.93 -1.97 -15.84
CA VAL A 341 -5.02 -0.53 -15.60
C VAL A 341 -4.36 0.24 -16.73
N LEU A 342 -3.16 -0.18 -17.20
CA LEU A 342 -2.52 0.45 -18.35
C LEU A 342 -3.42 0.39 -19.61
N ALA A 343 -4.06 -0.75 -19.88
CA ALA A 343 -5.01 -0.87 -20.99
C ALA A 343 -6.16 0.16 -20.88
N ALA A 344 -6.73 0.31 -19.67
CA ALA A 344 -7.85 1.21 -19.43
C ALA A 344 -7.47 2.70 -19.54
N ILE A 345 -6.30 3.10 -19.00
CA ILE A 345 -5.87 4.51 -18.98
C ILE A 345 -5.27 4.98 -20.31
N SER A 346 -4.52 4.10 -21.01
CA SER A 346 -3.94 4.41 -22.32
C SER A 346 -4.98 4.36 -23.44
N ARG A 347 -6.06 3.61 -23.24
CA ARG A 347 -7.09 3.32 -24.24
C ARG A 347 -6.55 2.67 -25.51
N ASP A 348 -5.43 1.94 -25.39
CA ASP A 348 -4.87 1.19 -26.51
C ASP A 348 -5.86 0.10 -26.97
N PRO A 349 -6.35 0.14 -28.23
CA PRO A 349 -7.40 -0.77 -28.69
C PRO A 349 -6.97 -2.24 -28.63
N GLY A 350 -5.71 -2.54 -28.97
CA GLY A 350 -5.18 -3.89 -28.98
C GLY A 350 -5.04 -4.45 -27.57
N LEU A 351 -4.56 -3.63 -26.63
CA LEU A 351 -4.40 -4.03 -25.22
C LEU A 351 -5.77 -4.14 -24.52
N MET A 352 -6.71 -3.22 -24.82
CA MET A 352 -8.08 -3.30 -24.30
C MET A 352 -8.82 -4.55 -24.82
N GLU A 353 -8.63 -4.94 -26.07
CA GLU A 353 -9.21 -6.17 -26.60
C GLU A 353 -8.77 -7.40 -25.80
N VAL A 354 -7.47 -7.52 -25.54
CA VAL A 354 -6.91 -8.62 -24.73
C VAL A 354 -7.42 -8.56 -23.29
N ALA A 355 -7.33 -7.39 -22.68
CA ALA A 355 -7.77 -7.20 -21.28
C ALA A 355 -9.30 -7.36 -21.10
N GLY A 356 -10.07 -7.20 -22.16
CA GLY A 356 -11.54 -7.37 -22.17
C GLY A 356 -12.00 -8.82 -22.15
N ARG A 357 -11.17 -9.77 -22.59
CA ARG A 357 -11.53 -11.21 -22.62
C ARG A 357 -11.59 -11.85 -21.22
N GLY A 358 -11.01 -11.21 -20.21
CA GLY A 358 -10.98 -11.73 -18.85
C GLY A 358 -10.01 -12.90 -18.63
N GLU A 359 -9.30 -13.32 -19.69
CA GLU A 359 -8.29 -14.38 -19.68
C GLU A 359 -6.92 -13.88 -19.21
N ASP A 360 -5.95 -14.80 -19.12
CA ASP A 360 -4.56 -14.45 -18.77
C ASP A 360 -3.91 -13.59 -19.87
N LEU A 361 -3.79 -12.30 -19.61
CA LEU A 361 -3.23 -11.29 -20.50
C LEU A 361 -1.78 -11.65 -20.93
N TYR A 362 -0.99 -12.24 -20.05
CA TYR A 362 0.36 -12.65 -20.40
C TYR A 362 0.38 -13.88 -21.31
N ALA A 363 -0.57 -14.81 -21.16
CA ALA A 363 -0.69 -15.96 -22.06
C ALA A 363 -1.13 -15.54 -23.47
N ASP A 364 -2.09 -14.62 -23.59
CA ASP A 364 -2.50 -14.08 -24.88
C ASP A 364 -1.38 -13.28 -25.56
N LEU A 365 -0.68 -12.44 -24.80
CA LEU A 365 0.51 -11.72 -25.30
C LEU A 365 1.60 -12.70 -25.74
N ALA A 366 1.84 -13.78 -25.01
CA ALA A 366 2.81 -14.81 -25.34
C ALA A 366 2.47 -15.50 -26.67
N ALA A 367 1.22 -15.90 -26.84
CA ALA A 367 0.75 -16.55 -28.08
C ALA A 367 0.91 -15.64 -29.31
N ARG A 368 0.72 -14.33 -29.13
CA ARG A 368 0.76 -13.35 -30.24
C ARG A 368 2.15 -12.84 -30.56
N ALA A 369 3.05 -12.73 -29.58
CA ALA A 369 4.30 -11.97 -29.70
C ALA A 369 5.57 -12.73 -29.23
N PHE A 370 5.42 -13.77 -28.40
CA PHE A 370 6.56 -14.42 -27.74
C PHE A 370 6.57 -15.95 -27.90
N GLY A 371 6.05 -16.45 -29.03
CA GLY A 371 6.10 -17.88 -29.35
C GLY A 371 5.45 -18.80 -28.32
N GLY A 372 4.54 -18.27 -27.49
CA GLY A 372 3.86 -19.01 -26.41
C GLY A 372 4.58 -18.95 -25.06
N ASP A 373 5.71 -18.27 -24.93
CA ASP A 373 6.43 -18.13 -23.65
C ASP A 373 5.81 -17.05 -22.76
N ARG A 374 4.96 -17.49 -21.82
CA ARG A 374 4.27 -16.63 -20.86
C ARG A 374 5.23 -15.89 -19.93
N ALA A 375 6.36 -16.50 -19.56
CA ALA A 375 7.33 -15.86 -18.66
C ALA A 375 8.04 -14.70 -19.39
N GLN A 376 8.41 -14.88 -20.64
CA GLN A 376 8.93 -13.81 -21.49
C GLN A 376 7.92 -12.67 -21.67
N ALA A 377 6.66 -12.98 -21.98
CA ALA A 377 5.60 -11.99 -22.14
C ALA A 377 5.41 -11.16 -20.86
N LYS A 378 5.44 -11.80 -19.68
CA LYS A 378 5.37 -11.12 -18.38
C LYS A 378 6.56 -10.18 -18.18
N VAL A 379 7.79 -10.66 -18.43
CA VAL A 379 9.01 -9.83 -18.29
C VAL A 379 8.96 -8.65 -19.26
N ALA A 380 8.53 -8.86 -20.50
CA ALA A 380 8.39 -7.82 -21.50
C ALA A 380 7.40 -6.71 -21.08
N MET A 381 6.19 -7.10 -20.66
CA MET A 381 5.15 -6.16 -20.24
C MET A 381 5.57 -5.39 -18.99
N LEU A 382 6.10 -6.07 -17.98
CA LEU A 382 6.61 -5.40 -16.77
C LEU A 382 7.83 -4.53 -17.11
N GLY A 383 8.71 -4.98 -17.99
CA GLY A 383 9.83 -4.19 -18.51
C GLY A 383 9.37 -2.90 -19.19
N ALA A 384 8.26 -2.95 -19.93
CA ALA A 384 7.65 -1.78 -20.55
C ALA A 384 7.14 -0.79 -19.49
N ILE A 385 6.45 -1.28 -18.48
CA ILE A 385 5.90 -0.47 -17.39
C ILE A 385 7.03 0.14 -16.52
N TYR A 386 8.05 -0.67 -16.17
CA TYR A 386 9.12 -0.26 -15.24
C TYR A 386 10.34 0.35 -15.91
N GLY A 387 10.39 0.38 -17.25
CA GLY A 387 11.49 1.02 -17.98
C GLY A 387 12.81 0.24 -17.95
N GLN A 388 12.77 -1.10 -18.04
CA GLN A 388 13.98 -1.90 -18.17
C GLN A 388 14.63 -1.68 -19.55
N THR A 389 15.92 -1.36 -19.54
CA THR A 389 16.67 -0.97 -20.76
C THR A 389 17.87 -1.87 -21.07
N SER A 390 17.99 -3.07 -20.45
CA SER A 390 19.14 -3.96 -20.60
C SER A 390 18.75 -5.32 -21.20
N GLY A 391 19.66 -5.89 -22.00
CA GLY A 391 19.54 -7.23 -22.59
C GLY A 391 18.39 -7.34 -23.61
N ASP A 392 17.69 -8.48 -23.59
CA ASP A 392 16.56 -8.78 -24.50
C ASP A 392 15.36 -7.84 -24.34
N ALA A 393 15.35 -7.02 -23.29
CA ALA A 393 14.27 -6.07 -23.02
C ALA A 393 14.04 -5.06 -24.17
N LEU A 394 15.09 -4.66 -24.90
CA LEU A 394 14.96 -3.75 -26.06
C LEU A 394 14.19 -4.40 -27.22
N THR A 395 14.45 -5.67 -27.51
CA THR A 395 13.74 -6.42 -28.56
C THR A 395 12.26 -6.59 -28.18
N HIS A 396 12.00 -6.93 -26.92
CA HIS A 396 10.65 -7.07 -26.40
C HIS A 396 9.87 -5.75 -26.40
N MET A 397 10.54 -4.63 -26.09
CA MET A 397 9.96 -3.29 -26.16
C MET A 397 9.57 -2.90 -27.60
N ALA A 398 10.39 -3.24 -28.60
CA ALA A 398 10.06 -2.96 -30.00
C ALA A 398 8.79 -3.71 -30.43
N GLU A 399 8.63 -4.97 -30.03
CA GLU A 399 7.43 -5.75 -30.32
C GLU A 399 6.19 -5.19 -29.61
N LEU A 400 6.31 -4.81 -28.33
CA LEU A 400 5.19 -4.18 -27.60
C LEU A 400 4.80 -2.84 -28.23
N ARG A 401 5.78 -1.99 -28.62
CA ARG A 401 5.51 -0.70 -29.28
C ARG A 401 4.80 -0.88 -30.62
N ARG A 402 5.14 -1.91 -31.36
CA ARG A 402 4.48 -2.23 -32.62
C ARG A 402 3.03 -2.67 -32.42
N ARG A 403 2.75 -3.40 -31.34
CA ARG A 403 1.47 -4.07 -31.10
C ARG A 403 0.52 -3.23 -30.25
N TYR A 404 1.06 -2.48 -29.30
CA TYR A 404 0.34 -1.64 -28.34
C TYR A 404 0.94 -0.22 -28.30
N PRO A 405 0.86 0.51 -29.43
CA PRO A 405 1.55 1.79 -29.59
C PRO A 405 1.09 2.84 -28.57
N ASP A 406 -0.23 2.92 -28.29
CA ASP A 406 -0.78 3.93 -27.40
C ASP A 406 -0.42 3.63 -25.94
N ALA A 407 -0.39 2.34 -25.55
CA ALA A 407 0.01 1.94 -24.21
C ALA A 407 1.49 2.24 -23.94
N VAL A 408 2.36 1.99 -24.93
CA VAL A 408 3.79 2.30 -24.81
C VAL A 408 4.03 3.80 -24.85
N ALA A 409 3.34 4.54 -25.73
CA ALA A 409 3.43 6.00 -25.79
C ALA A 409 3.02 6.65 -24.47
N TYR A 410 1.94 6.18 -23.84
CA TYR A 410 1.47 6.69 -22.55
C TYR A 410 2.55 6.65 -21.46
N VAL A 411 3.27 5.54 -21.32
CA VAL A 411 4.34 5.43 -20.32
C VAL A 411 5.64 6.11 -20.77
N ASP A 412 5.93 6.18 -22.09
CA ASP A 412 7.06 6.93 -22.63
C ASP A 412 6.90 8.44 -22.42
N ASP A 413 5.69 8.99 -22.60
CA ASP A 413 5.38 10.39 -22.36
C ASP A 413 5.54 10.75 -20.87
N ALA A 414 5.10 9.86 -19.97
CA ALA A 414 5.32 10.03 -18.54
C ALA A 414 6.81 10.01 -18.17
N ALA A 415 7.61 9.15 -18.83
CA ALA A 415 9.05 9.10 -18.64
C ALA A 415 9.71 10.41 -19.12
N ALA A 416 9.39 10.87 -20.33
CA ALA A 416 9.92 12.11 -20.90
C ALA A 416 9.55 13.33 -20.03
N ALA A 417 8.29 13.41 -19.57
CA ALA A 417 7.86 14.45 -18.64
C ALA A 417 8.65 14.43 -17.34
N GLY A 418 8.94 13.24 -16.80
CA GLY A 418 9.76 13.07 -15.62
C GLY A 418 11.21 13.51 -15.83
N GLU A 419 11.84 13.15 -16.95
CA GLU A 419 13.21 13.55 -17.31
C GLU A 419 13.34 15.07 -17.45
N GLU A 420 12.33 15.71 -18.00
CA GLU A 420 12.24 17.17 -18.18
C GLU A 420 11.88 17.90 -16.88
N GLY A 421 11.62 17.20 -15.78
CA GLY A 421 11.22 17.78 -14.51
C GLY A 421 9.78 18.29 -14.45
N ARG A 422 8.98 18.01 -15.47
CA ARG A 422 7.54 18.35 -15.48
C ARG A 422 6.75 17.54 -14.44
N LEU A 423 5.60 18.06 -14.00
CA LEU A 423 4.68 17.35 -13.13
C LEU A 423 4.07 16.14 -13.86
N VAL A 424 4.08 14.99 -13.18
CA VAL A 424 3.46 13.75 -13.66
C VAL A 424 2.38 13.33 -12.67
N ARG A 425 1.22 12.95 -13.17
CA ARG A 425 0.06 12.58 -12.36
C ARG A 425 -0.48 11.21 -12.75
N THR A 426 -1.05 10.50 -11.77
CA THR A 426 -1.87 9.31 -12.04
C THR A 426 -3.13 9.69 -12.80
N TRP A 427 -3.86 8.69 -13.27
CA TRP A 427 -5.18 8.89 -13.91
C TRP A 427 -6.16 9.69 -13.05
N PHE A 428 -6.08 9.55 -11.73
CA PHE A 428 -6.96 10.23 -10.79
C PHE A 428 -6.44 11.61 -10.34
N GLY A 429 -5.18 11.92 -10.60
CA GLY A 429 -4.59 13.20 -10.26
C GLY A 429 -3.61 13.19 -9.08
N ARG A 430 -3.30 12.03 -8.49
CA ARG A 430 -2.18 11.92 -7.53
C ARG A 430 -0.89 12.35 -8.21
N THR A 431 -0.10 13.20 -7.59
CA THR A 431 1.05 13.84 -8.22
C THR A 431 2.37 13.24 -7.75
N CYS A 432 3.25 12.98 -8.71
CA CYS A 432 4.63 12.59 -8.45
C CYS A 432 5.40 13.77 -7.83
N PRO A 433 6.13 13.57 -6.71
CA PRO A 433 6.95 14.62 -6.12
C PRO A 433 7.98 15.20 -7.09
N PRO A 434 8.43 16.45 -6.90
CA PRO A 434 9.45 17.06 -7.73
C PRO A 434 10.82 16.36 -7.56
N ALA A 435 11.73 16.61 -8.51
CA ALA A 435 13.04 15.96 -8.58
C ALA A 435 13.92 16.15 -7.32
N THR A 436 13.72 17.24 -6.59
CA THR A 436 14.47 17.55 -5.37
C THR A 436 14.19 16.60 -4.21
N SER A 437 13.03 15.94 -4.20
CA SER A 437 12.63 14.98 -3.17
C SER A 437 13.23 13.57 -3.37
N PHE A 438 13.88 13.32 -4.51
CA PHE A 438 14.47 12.00 -4.84
C PHE A 438 15.91 11.81 -4.31
N ASP A 439 16.51 12.81 -3.65
CA ASP A 439 17.89 12.73 -3.17
C ASP A 439 18.09 11.83 -1.93
N GLN A 440 16.99 11.33 -1.32
CA GLN A 440 17.05 10.56 -0.08
C GLN A 440 16.64 9.09 -0.19
N ALA A 441 16.12 8.65 -1.34
CA ALA A 441 15.70 7.25 -1.54
C ALA A 441 16.40 6.66 -2.78
N ASP A 442 17.29 5.68 -2.55
CA ASP A 442 17.82 4.72 -3.52
C ASP A 442 18.74 5.26 -4.64
N THR A 443 19.94 5.65 -4.28
CA THR A 443 21.11 5.64 -5.19
C THR A 443 21.87 4.31 -5.06
N GLU A 444 21.28 3.20 -5.52
CA GLU A 444 21.98 1.91 -5.67
C GLU A 444 21.79 1.31 -7.07
N ASP A 445 22.14 2.04 -8.12
CA ASP A 445 22.50 1.41 -9.40
C ASP A 445 23.38 2.36 -10.23
N GLY A 446 24.69 2.19 -10.07
CA GLY A 446 25.67 2.84 -10.90
C GLY A 446 25.78 2.16 -12.26
N ALA A 447 25.40 2.87 -13.32
CA ALA A 447 25.99 2.69 -14.66
C ALA A 447 25.74 3.94 -15.50
N ALA A 448 26.78 4.75 -15.67
CA ALA A 448 26.78 5.89 -16.57
C ALA A 448 27.28 5.46 -17.95
N THR A 449 26.48 5.71 -18.99
CA THR A 449 27.02 6.03 -20.35
C THR A 449 25.89 6.51 -21.26
N GLY A 450 26.06 7.69 -21.86
CA GLY A 450 25.25 8.14 -23.00
C GLY A 450 24.92 9.64 -23.01
N TYR A 451 25.20 10.29 -24.11
CA TYR A 451 24.90 11.70 -24.40
C TYR A 451 23.38 11.99 -24.27
N GLY A 452 22.99 12.99 -23.49
CA GLY A 452 21.67 13.61 -23.57
C GLY A 452 20.94 13.90 -22.24
N SER A 453 20.92 13.01 -21.25
CA SER A 453 20.28 13.27 -19.95
C SER A 453 21.17 12.83 -18.80
N THR A 454 21.12 13.57 -17.68
CA THR A 454 21.88 13.20 -16.49
C THR A 454 21.37 11.85 -15.95
N PRO A 455 22.20 11.05 -15.25
CA PRO A 455 21.75 9.80 -14.60
C PRO A 455 20.52 10.01 -13.72
N ARG A 456 20.45 11.17 -13.06
CA ARG A 456 19.31 11.59 -12.22
C ARG A 456 18.04 11.82 -13.02
N ALA A 457 18.10 12.51 -14.18
CA ALA A 457 16.94 12.71 -15.06
C ALA A 457 16.40 11.36 -15.55
N ARG A 458 17.28 10.46 -16.00
CA ARG A 458 16.90 9.11 -16.43
C ARG A 458 16.28 8.27 -15.30
N ALA A 459 16.80 8.36 -14.08
CA ALA A 459 16.21 7.69 -12.91
C ALA A 459 14.80 8.20 -12.64
N ARG A 460 14.61 9.54 -12.70
CA ARG A 460 13.29 10.14 -12.57
C ARG A 460 12.35 9.69 -13.69
N GLY A 461 12.80 9.64 -14.94
CA GLY A 461 11.98 9.14 -16.06
C GLY A 461 11.53 7.71 -15.85
N ARG A 462 12.42 6.81 -15.40
CA ARG A 462 12.01 5.43 -15.02
C ARG A 462 10.98 5.42 -13.90
N PHE A 463 11.16 6.26 -12.89
CA PHE A 463 10.21 6.36 -11.78
C PHE A 463 8.84 6.84 -12.25
N THR A 464 8.77 7.93 -13.03
CA THR A 464 7.50 8.49 -13.49
C THR A 464 6.78 7.59 -14.49
N ARG A 465 7.52 6.84 -15.29
CA ARG A 465 7.00 5.78 -16.16
C ARG A 465 6.20 4.74 -15.37
N ASN A 466 6.78 4.25 -14.28
CA ASN A 466 6.12 3.31 -13.38
C ASN A 466 4.99 3.98 -12.58
N PHE A 467 5.22 5.21 -12.13
CA PHE A 467 4.31 5.96 -11.27
C PHE A 467 2.90 6.10 -11.86
N VAL A 468 2.79 6.42 -13.17
CA VAL A 468 1.47 6.63 -13.79
C VAL A 468 0.62 5.38 -13.84
N VAL A 469 1.22 4.20 -13.94
CA VAL A 469 0.52 2.92 -13.95
C VAL A 469 0.29 2.41 -12.53
N GLN A 470 1.37 2.28 -11.75
CA GLN A 470 1.31 1.75 -10.40
C GLN A 470 0.45 2.61 -9.48
N GLY A 471 0.55 3.94 -9.59
CA GLY A 471 -0.27 4.85 -8.80
C GLY A 471 -1.74 4.81 -9.21
N SER A 472 -2.05 4.76 -10.50
CA SER A 472 -3.44 4.61 -10.97
C SER A 472 -4.04 3.27 -10.53
N ALA A 473 -3.23 2.21 -10.47
CA ALA A 473 -3.64 0.91 -9.96
C ALA A 473 -3.90 0.96 -8.44
N ALA A 474 -3.04 1.63 -7.68
CA ALA A 474 -3.24 1.83 -6.24
C ALA A 474 -4.51 2.66 -5.95
N ASP A 475 -4.76 3.71 -6.72
CA ASP A 475 -5.97 4.53 -6.60
C ASP A 475 -7.24 3.72 -6.96
N TRP A 476 -7.18 2.85 -7.98
CA TRP A 476 -8.27 1.93 -8.33
C TRP A 476 -8.55 0.92 -7.21
N THR A 477 -7.53 0.34 -6.58
CA THR A 477 -7.74 -0.62 -5.48
C THR A 477 -8.42 0.01 -4.27
N LEU A 478 -8.23 1.32 -4.01
CA LEU A 478 -9.01 2.03 -2.99
C LEU A 478 -10.51 1.99 -3.28
N LEU A 479 -10.91 2.12 -4.55
CA LEU A 479 -12.32 2.02 -4.94
C LEU A 479 -12.85 0.59 -4.75
N VAL A 480 -12.05 -0.43 -5.08
CA VAL A 480 -12.42 -1.85 -4.83
C VAL A 480 -12.63 -2.09 -3.34
N LEU A 481 -11.69 -1.67 -2.49
CA LEU A 481 -11.81 -1.85 -1.03
C LEU A 481 -13.02 -1.10 -0.46
N ALA A 482 -13.27 0.13 -0.93
CA ALA A 482 -14.43 0.91 -0.53
C ALA A 482 -15.75 0.24 -0.95
N GLY A 483 -15.82 -0.26 -2.19
CA GLY A 483 -16.97 -0.98 -2.73
C GLY A 483 -17.23 -2.29 -1.97
N LEU A 484 -16.19 -3.09 -1.74
CA LEU A 484 -16.27 -4.34 -0.99
C LEU A 484 -16.75 -4.11 0.45
N ARG A 485 -16.15 -3.14 1.16
CA ARG A 485 -16.57 -2.75 2.50
C ARG A 485 -18.04 -2.37 2.55
N HIS A 486 -18.48 -1.54 1.60
CA HIS A 486 -19.87 -1.10 1.49
C HIS A 486 -20.81 -2.27 1.19
N ALA A 487 -20.46 -3.15 0.25
CA ALA A 487 -21.26 -4.32 -0.11
C ALA A 487 -21.45 -5.28 1.06
N MET A 488 -20.37 -5.63 1.79
CA MET A 488 -20.45 -6.49 2.96
C MET A 488 -21.33 -5.88 4.06
N HIS A 489 -21.18 -4.58 4.31
CA HIS A 489 -21.99 -3.88 5.31
C HIS A 489 -23.48 -3.85 4.93
N THR A 490 -23.79 -3.50 3.68
CA THR A 490 -25.17 -3.40 3.18
C THR A 490 -25.87 -4.78 3.17
N ALA A 491 -25.13 -5.85 2.88
CA ALA A 491 -25.63 -7.22 2.95
C ALA A 491 -25.74 -7.76 4.38
N GLY A 492 -25.32 -6.99 5.40
CA GLY A 492 -25.36 -7.41 6.81
C GLY A 492 -24.41 -8.57 7.13
N LEU A 493 -23.34 -8.75 6.36
CA LEU A 493 -22.35 -9.81 6.59
C LEU A 493 -21.50 -9.50 7.81
N ARG A 494 -21.16 -10.56 8.56
CA ARG A 494 -20.20 -10.51 9.70
C ARG A 494 -18.75 -10.56 9.24
N ALA A 495 -18.53 -10.51 7.94
CA ALA A 495 -17.24 -10.57 7.28
C ALA A 495 -16.37 -9.34 7.61
N GLU A 496 -15.08 -9.58 7.84
CA GLU A 496 -14.08 -8.57 8.20
C GLU A 496 -12.92 -8.59 7.20
N LEU A 497 -12.61 -7.43 6.61
CA LEU A 497 -11.33 -7.23 5.91
C LEU A 497 -10.22 -7.31 6.96
N VAL A 498 -9.24 -8.20 6.79
CA VAL A 498 -8.15 -8.40 7.76
C VAL A 498 -6.76 -8.16 7.18
N PHE A 499 -6.62 -8.22 5.85
CA PHE A 499 -5.34 -8.02 5.17
C PHE A 499 -5.55 -7.43 3.78
N PHE A 500 -4.64 -6.53 3.41
CA PHE A 500 -4.51 -6.00 2.06
C PHE A 500 -3.05 -5.74 1.73
N GLN A 501 -2.58 -6.25 0.58
CA GLN A 501 -1.24 -6.03 0.08
C GLN A 501 -1.25 -5.90 -1.45
N HIS A 502 -1.07 -4.69 -1.94
CA HIS A 502 -0.98 -4.36 -3.38
C HIS A 502 -2.20 -4.76 -4.21
N ASP A 503 -2.33 -6.01 -4.54
CA ASP A 503 -3.35 -6.66 -5.37
C ASP A 503 -4.10 -7.79 -4.66
N GLU A 504 -3.65 -8.16 -3.46
CA GLU A 504 -4.23 -9.24 -2.66
C GLU A 504 -5.04 -8.70 -1.48
N VAL A 505 -6.25 -9.22 -1.31
CA VAL A 505 -7.13 -8.95 -0.17
C VAL A 505 -7.48 -10.25 0.55
N ILE A 506 -7.56 -10.22 1.89
CA ILE A 506 -8.07 -11.33 2.70
C ILE A 506 -9.25 -10.83 3.53
N VAL A 507 -10.37 -11.53 3.38
CA VAL A 507 -11.56 -11.35 4.20
C VAL A 507 -11.73 -12.57 5.09
N HIS A 508 -11.91 -12.36 6.39
CA HIS A 508 -12.23 -13.38 7.38
C HIS A 508 -13.72 -13.34 7.64
N CYS A 509 -14.42 -14.45 7.42
CA CYS A 509 -15.88 -14.50 7.51
C CYS A 509 -16.37 -15.86 7.99
N PRO A 510 -17.61 -15.95 8.53
CA PRO A 510 -18.27 -17.23 8.74
C PRO A 510 -18.30 -18.06 7.46
N GLU A 511 -18.20 -19.39 7.60
CA GLU A 511 -18.15 -20.31 6.46
C GLU A 511 -19.34 -20.14 5.52
N GLU A 512 -20.54 -19.96 6.07
CA GLU A 512 -21.78 -19.75 5.32
C GLU A 512 -21.81 -18.46 4.50
N GLU A 513 -20.99 -17.47 4.83
CA GLU A 513 -20.91 -16.18 4.14
C GLU A 513 -19.80 -16.14 3.06
N ALA A 514 -18.92 -17.13 3.02
CA ALA A 514 -17.71 -17.08 2.19
C ALA A 514 -17.99 -16.95 0.69
N ALA A 515 -19.03 -17.60 0.17
CA ALA A 515 -19.43 -17.48 -1.22
C ALA A 515 -19.95 -16.06 -1.54
N ALA A 516 -20.78 -15.49 -0.67
CA ALA A 516 -21.28 -14.12 -0.83
C ALA A 516 -20.16 -13.07 -0.78
N VAL A 517 -19.13 -13.30 0.05
CA VAL A 517 -17.94 -12.44 0.09
C VAL A 517 -17.16 -12.52 -1.23
N ALA A 518 -16.97 -13.71 -1.80
CA ALA A 518 -16.29 -13.88 -3.08
C ALA A 518 -17.03 -13.16 -4.23
N GLU A 519 -18.36 -13.25 -4.25
CA GLU A 519 -19.21 -12.52 -5.20
C GLU A 519 -19.10 -11.00 -4.99
N ALA A 520 -19.09 -10.54 -3.74
CA ALA A 520 -18.95 -9.12 -3.40
C ALA A 520 -17.60 -8.55 -3.86
N ILE A 521 -16.50 -9.31 -3.79
CA ILE A 521 -15.19 -8.90 -4.30
C ILE A 521 -15.26 -8.66 -5.82
N THR A 522 -15.84 -9.61 -6.56
CA THR A 522 -15.99 -9.49 -8.03
C THR A 522 -16.85 -8.28 -8.40
N ALA A 523 -18.01 -8.12 -7.76
CA ALA A 523 -18.90 -6.99 -8.01
C ALA A 523 -18.25 -5.63 -7.65
N ALA A 524 -17.46 -5.59 -6.58
CA ALA A 524 -16.72 -4.39 -6.20
C ALA A 524 -15.65 -4.02 -7.24
N ALA A 525 -14.95 -5.01 -7.82
CA ALA A 525 -13.96 -4.79 -8.86
C ALA A 525 -14.59 -4.25 -10.16
N ASP A 526 -15.72 -4.83 -10.60
CA ASP A 526 -16.46 -4.38 -11.77
C ASP A 526 -16.96 -2.94 -11.58
N THR A 527 -17.60 -2.65 -10.45
CA THR A 527 -18.06 -1.30 -10.10
C THR A 527 -16.91 -0.29 -10.02
N ALA A 528 -15.78 -0.68 -9.42
CA ALA A 528 -14.59 0.17 -9.35
C ALA A 528 -14.01 0.46 -10.74
N GLY A 529 -14.03 -0.51 -11.66
CA GLY A 529 -13.62 -0.34 -13.05
C GLY A 529 -14.49 0.68 -13.79
N GLU A 530 -15.80 0.58 -13.66
CA GLU A 530 -16.77 1.52 -14.27
C GLU A 530 -16.62 2.93 -13.71
N LEU A 531 -16.50 3.08 -12.38
CA LEU A 531 -16.31 4.37 -11.71
C LEU A 531 -15.00 5.05 -12.11
N ALA A 532 -13.92 4.27 -12.20
CA ALA A 532 -12.58 4.75 -12.46
C ALA A 532 -12.37 5.16 -13.92
N PHE A 533 -12.77 4.30 -14.85
CA PHE A 533 -12.37 4.39 -16.26
C PHE A 533 -13.54 4.70 -17.20
N GLY A 534 -14.78 4.71 -16.67
CA GLY A 534 -16.00 4.86 -17.47
C GLY A 534 -16.28 3.61 -18.31
N PRO A 535 -17.04 3.74 -19.41
CA PRO A 535 -17.29 2.63 -20.31
C PRO A 535 -15.97 2.11 -20.91
N THR A 536 -15.58 0.89 -20.53
CA THR A 536 -14.37 0.23 -21.02
C THR A 536 -14.65 -1.27 -21.19
N PRO A 537 -14.10 -1.93 -22.23
CA PRO A 537 -14.16 -3.38 -22.33
C PRO A 537 -13.24 -4.10 -21.35
N VAL A 538 -12.30 -3.39 -20.71
CA VAL A 538 -11.32 -3.98 -19.79
C VAL A 538 -12.02 -4.58 -18.57
N ARG A 539 -11.69 -5.82 -18.25
CA ARG A 539 -12.16 -6.53 -17.06
C ARG A 539 -11.05 -6.63 -16.03
N PHE A 540 -11.43 -6.65 -14.77
CA PHE A 540 -10.52 -6.72 -13.62
C PHE A 540 -10.84 -7.97 -12.78
N PRO A 541 -10.54 -9.18 -13.29
CA PRO A 541 -10.83 -10.41 -12.57
C PRO A 541 -9.98 -10.57 -11.32
N PHE A 542 -10.53 -11.31 -10.35
CA PHE A 542 -9.85 -11.76 -9.15
C PHE A 542 -9.79 -13.28 -9.12
N THR A 543 -8.62 -13.84 -8.91
CA THR A 543 -8.46 -15.25 -8.54
C THR A 543 -8.75 -15.39 -7.06
N THR A 544 -9.84 -16.10 -6.72
CA THR A 544 -10.33 -16.22 -5.34
C THR A 544 -10.22 -17.65 -4.84
N ALA A 545 -9.73 -17.83 -3.60
CA ALA A 545 -9.69 -19.09 -2.88
C ALA A 545 -10.40 -18.95 -1.52
N ILE A 546 -11.23 -19.91 -1.17
CA ILE A 546 -11.89 -20.03 0.14
C ILE A 546 -11.18 -21.12 0.91
N VAL A 547 -10.46 -20.78 1.98
CA VAL A 547 -9.57 -21.68 2.68
C VAL A 547 -9.66 -21.51 4.20
N GLU A 548 -9.19 -22.50 4.95
CA GLU A 548 -9.00 -22.39 6.40
C GLU A 548 -7.63 -21.78 6.75
N CYS A 549 -6.64 -22.01 5.90
CA CYS A 549 -5.27 -21.57 6.12
C CYS A 549 -4.79 -20.74 4.92
N TYR A 550 -4.21 -19.59 5.18
CA TYR A 550 -3.70 -18.71 4.10
C TYR A 550 -2.63 -19.37 3.22
N ALA A 551 -1.84 -20.29 3.78
CA ALA A 551 -0.85 -21.03 2.99
C ALA A 551 -1.45 -21.93 1.91
N ASP A 552 -2.74 -22.30 2.03
CA ASP A 552 -3.45 -23.20 1.10
C ASP A 552 -4.09 -22.43 -0.08
N ALA A 553 -4.06 -21.08 -0.04
CA ALA A 553 -4.62 -20.25 -1.10
C ALA A 553 -3.73 -20.14 -2.35
N LYS A 554 -2.41 -20.43 -2.24
CA LYS A 554 -1.41 -20.29 -3.34
C LYS A 554 -0.38 -21.41 -3.29
#